data_236ff260045bd59fe781208074c9138b
#
_entry.id   236ff260045bd59fe781208074c9138b
#
_cell.length_a   1.000
_cell.length_b   1.000
_cell.length_c   1.000
_cell.angle_alpha   90.00
_cell.angle_beta   90.00
_cell.angle_gamma   90.00
#
_symmetry.space_group_name_H-M   'P 1'
#
loop_
_entity.id
_entity.type
_entity.pdbx_description
1 polymer ?
#
loop_
_entity_poly.entity_id
_entity_poly.type
_entity_poly.pdbx_seq_one_letter_code
_entity_poly.pdbx_strand_id
1 'polypeptide(L)'
;MPTESIDTIDALKKEQVYNDALMAKYLTFYTDNLLFGVNASYVVEIIINHALTSLPMTPDYVKGIINLRGQIIPIIDIRLRIGRPDAETDSTVCIIVLDIEGTQIGILVDRVAQMVDIDESQLSVSLVSDQQLVSGMISLEDGGNTMLVLDCARMISEV
;
A
#
# COMPACT_ATOMS: atom_id res chain seq x y z
N MET A 1 -0.54 -42.66 25.48
CA MET A 1 -0.50 -41.62 25.00
C MET A 1 -0.37 -41.25 23.53
N PRO A 2 -0.52 -42.22 22.61
CA PRO A 2 -0.53 -41.84 21.19
C PRO A 2 -1.61 -40.85 20.80
N THR A 3 -2.77 -40.87 21.51
CA THR A 3 -3.91 -40.00 21.24
C THR A 3 -3.58 -38.51 21.50
N GLU A 4 -2.84 -38.20 22.54
CA GLU A 4 -2.46 -36.82 22.85
C GLU A 4 -1.51 -36.25 21.81
N SER A 5 -0.58 -37.06 21.30
CA SER A 5 0.34 -36.66 20.25
C SER A 5 -0.38 -36.37 18.94
N ILE A 6 -1.39 -37.14 18.60
CA ILE A 6 -2.18 -36.94 17.36
C ILE A 6 -2.97 -35.65 17.45
N ASP A 7 -3.60 -35.38 18.60
CA ASP A 7 -4.35 -34.13 18.80
C ASP A 7 -3.45 -32.91 18.73
N THR A 8 -2.23 -32.98 19.26
CA THR A 8 -1.25 -31.91 19.21
C THR A 8 -0.80 -31.65 17.77
N ILE A 9 -0.57 -32.71 16.98
CA ILE A 9 -0.19 -32.58 15.58
C ILE A 9 -1.32 -31.93 14.76
N ASP A 10 -2.56 -32.34 14.99
CA ASP A 10 -3.71 -31.76 14.31
C ASP A 10 -3.87 -30.27 14.63
N ALA A 11 -3.67 -29.89 15.90
CA ALA A 11 -3.72 -28.50 16.32
C ALA A 11 -2.61 -27.67 15.64
N LEU A 12 -1.39 -28.21 15.57
CA LEU A 12 -0.29 -27.54 14.89
C LEU A 12 -0.54 -27.37 13.39
N LYS A 13 -1.13 -28.39 12.75
CA LYS A 13 -1.48 -28.30 11.32
C LYS A 13 -2.55 -27.26 11.09
N LYS A 14 -3.54 -27.13 11.97
CA LYS A 14 -4.55 -26.11 11.87
C LYS A 14 -3.99 -24.71 12.04
N GLU A 15 -3.07 -24.52 12.98
CA GLU A 15 -2.37 -23.25 13.15
C GLU A 15 -1.54 -22.90 11.91
N GLN A 16 -0.84 -23.88 11.35
CA GLN A 16 -0.06 -23.69 10.14
C GLN A 16 -0.92 -23.22 8.97
N VAL A 17 -2.06 -23.89 8.74
CA VAL A 17 -2.99 -23.48 7.68
C VAL A 17 -3.57 -22.10 7.95
N TYR A 18 -3.90 -21.79 9.19
CA TYR A 18 -4.41 -20.48 9.57
C TYR A 18 -3.37 -19.37 9.33
N ASN A 19 -2.12 -19.61 9.74
CA ASN A 19 -1.04 -18.66 9.52
C ASN A 19 -0.75 -18.44 8.04
N ASP A 20 -0.76 -19.52 7.24
CA ASP A 20 -0.57 -19.41 5.80
C ASP A 20 -1.69 -18.60 5.15
N ALA A 21 -2.92 -18.72 5.65
CA ALA A 21 -4.07 -17.97 5.15
C ALA A 21 -3.96 -16.47 5.45
N LEU A 22 -3.20 -16.07 6.47
CA LEU A 22 -2.98 -14.67 6.83
C LEU A 22 -1.76 -14.07 6.14
N MET A 23 -0.96 -14.86 5.44
CA MET A 23 0.17 -14.37 4.68
C MET A 23 -0.31 -13.68 3.41
N ALA A 24 0.21 -12.50 3.15
CA ALA A 24 -0.11 -11.74 1.94
C ALA A 24 1.16 -11.09 1.40
N LYS A 25 1.18 -10.87 0.10
CA LYS A 25 2.27 -10.15 -0.55
C LYS A 25 1.96 -8.67 -0.57
N TYR A 26 2.95 -7.87 -0.19
CA TYR A 26 2.84 -6.42 -0.21
C TYR A 26 3.93 -5.84 -1.11
N LEU A 27 3.55 -4.87 -1.93
CA LEU A 27 4.51 -4.08 -2.68
C LEU A 27 4.95 -2.92 -1.79
N THR A 28 6.26 -2.82 -1.56
CA THR A 28 6.81 -1.73 -0.74
C THR A 28 7.33 -0.62 -1.62
N PHE A 29 7.20 0.60 -1.13
CA PHE A 29 7.65 1.79 -1.82
C PHE A 29 7.99 2.89 -0.82
N TYR A 30 8.77 3.86 -1.28
CA TYR A 30 9.16 4.99 -0.44
C TYR A 30 8.46 6.27 -0.88
N THR A 31 8.01 7.01 0.09
CA THR A 31 7.50 8.37 -0.09
C THR A 31 8.00 9.20 1.07
N ASP A 32 8.75 10.27 0.77
CA ASP A 32 9.34 11.17 1.74
C ASP A 32 10.14 10.41 2.82
N ASN A 33 10.96 9.45 2.39
CA ASN A 33 11.79 8.59 3.25
C ASN A 33 11.01 7.67 4.19
N LEU A 34 9.70 7.60 4.05
CA LEU A 34 8.86 6.65 4.76
C LEU A 34 8.64 5.41 3.90
N LEU A 35 8.70 4.26 4.53
CA LEU A 35 8.42 2.98 3.85
C LEU A 35 6.95 2.65 4.00
N PHE A 36 6.27 2.53 2.87
CA PHE A 36 4.87 2.12 2.79
C PHE A 36 4.77 0.74 2.17
N GLY A 37 3.66 0.09 2.43
CA GLY A 37 3.29 -1.15 1.76
C GLY A 37 1.84 -1.13 1.34
N VAL A 38 1.57 -1.67 0.17
CA VAL A 38 0.21 -1.86 -0.33
C VAL A 38 0.05 -3.32 -0.70
N ASN A 39 -1.11 -3.90 -0.34
CA ASN A 39 -1.39 -5.29 -0.68
C ASN A 39 -1.27 -5.47 -2.20
N ALA A 40 -0.47 -6.42 -2.61
CA ALA A 40 -0.17 -6.65 -4.03
C ALA A 40 -1.41 -7.01 -4.84
N SER A 41 -2.46 -7.51 -4.21
CA SER A 41 -3.72 -7.84 -4.89
C SER A 41 -4.39 -6.61 -5.51
N TYR A 42 -4.10 -5.42 -5.02
CA TYR A 42 -4.63 -4.17 -5.59
C TYR A 42 -3.79 -3.64 -6.73
N VAL A 43 -2.54 -4.06 -6.86
CA VAL A 43 -1.60 -3.47 -7.82
C VAL A 43 -1.90 -3.96 -9.23
N VAL A 44 -2.14 -3.03 -10.15
CA VAL A 44 -2.37 -3.32 -11.56
C VAL A 44 -1.06 -3.21 -12.33
N GLU A 45 -0.37 -2.10 -12.18
CA GLU A 45 0.93 -1.90 -12.84
C GLU A 45 1.69 -0.73 -12.22
N ILE A 46 2.96 -0.63 -12.57
CA ILE A 46 3.85 0.44 -12.15
C ILE A 46 4.27 1.19 -13.41
N ILE A 47 4.10 2.50 -13.41
CA ILE A 47 4.38 3.36 -14.56
C ILE A 47 5.46 4.36 -14.18
N ILE A 48 6.47 4.50 -15.03
CA ILE A 48 7.56 5.45 -14.83
C ILE A 48 7.56 6.44 -15.99
N ASN A 49 7.79 7.71 -15.68
CA ASN A 49 7.93 8.80 -16.66
C ASN A 49 6.67 9.06 -17.51
N HIS A 50 5.50 8.93 -16.92
CA HIS A 50 4.26 9.27 -17.61
C HIS A 50 3.90 10.74 -17.32
N ALA A 51 3.50 11.46 -18.36
CA ALA A 51 3.07 12.84 -18.20
C ALA A 51 1.72 12.91 -17.48
N LEU A 52 1.61 13.83 -16.52
CA LEU A 52 0.38 14.09 -15.78
C LEU A 52 -0.33 15.29 -16.40
N THR A 53 -1.65 15.18 -16.54
CA THR A 53 -2.49 16.31 -16.93
C THR A 53 -3.15 16.89 -15.68
N SER A 54 -2.81 18.14 -15.35
CA SER A 54 -3.40 18.81 -14.21
C SER A 54 -4.88 19.13 -14.46
N LEU A 55 -5.69 18.98 -13.41
CA LEU A 55 -7.10 19.35 -13.44
C LEU A 55 -7.35 20.55 -12.54
N PRO A 56 -8.17 21.52 -12.98
CA PRO A 56 -8.59 22.62 -12.11
C PRO A 56 -9.61 22.12 -11.09
N MET A 57 -9.69 22.81 -9.96
CA MET A 57 -10.74 22.63 -8.94
C MET A 57 -10.74 21.23 -8.28
N THR A 58 -9.59 20.56 -8.26
CA THR A 58 -9.42 19.32 -7.51
C THR A 58 -8.73 19.61 -6.18
N PRO A 59 -8.89 18.73 -5.17
CA PRO A 59 -8.09 18.84 -3.95
C PRO A 59 -6.58 18.79 -4.26
N ASP A 60 -5.79 19.43 -3.42
CA ASP A 60 -4.33 19.54 -3.61
C ASP A 60 -3.65 18.18 -3.75
N TYR A 61 -4.16 17.15 -3.09
CA TYR A 61 -3.57 15.82 -3.15
C TYR A 61 -3.82 15.10 -4.48
N VAL A 62 -4.74 15.59 -5.30
CA VAL A 62 -4.93 15.07 -6.66
C VAL A 62 -3.99 15.86 -7.58
N LYS A 63 -2.89 15.23 -7.99
CA LYS A 63 -1.87 15.88 -8.82
C LYS A 63 -2.29 16.02 -10.28
N GLY A 64 -3.20 15.20 -10.73
CA GLY A 64 -3.66 15.21 -12.10
C GLY A 64 -4.27 13.89 -12.49
N ILE A 65 -4.35 13.68 -13.78
CA ILE A 65 -4.86 12.43 -14.37
C ILE A 65 -3.87 11.89 -15.38
N ILE A 66 -3.95 10.59 -15.63
CA ILE A 66 -3.31 9.98 -16.78
C ILE A 66 -4.39 9.27 -17.61
N ASN A 67 -4.13 9.13 -18.91
CA ASN A 67 -4.93 8.29 -19.78
C ASN A 67 -4.14 7.00 -19.99
N LEU A 68 -4.67 5.90 -19.47
CA LEU A 68 -4.04 4.59 -19.60
C LEU A 68 -4.97 3.69 -20.40
N ARG A 69 -4.62 3.41 -21.64
CA ARG A 69 -5.39 2.55 -22.54
C ARG A 69 -6.86 2.95 -22.64
N GLY A 70 -7.11 4.27 -22.72
CA GLY A 70 -8.45 4.82 -22.84
C GLY A 70 -9.17 5.05 -21.51
N GLN A 71 -8.57 4.67 -20.39
CA GLN A 71 -9.12 4.95 -19.06
C GLN A 71 -8.47 6.17 -18.44
N ILE A 72 -9.30 7.04 -17.87
CA ILE A 72 -8.83 8.21 -17.14
C ILE A 72 -8.63 7.81 -15.68
N ILE A 73 -7.40 7.93 -15.21
CA ILE A 73 -7.02 7.50 -13.87
C ILE A 73 -6.53 8.71 -13.08
N PRO A 74 -7.19 9.04 -11.95
CA PRO A 74 -6.71 10.12 -11.08
C PRO A 74 -5.44 9.68 -10.36
N ILE A 75 -4.51 10.62 -10.21
CA ILE A 75 -3.21 10.39 -9.55
C ILE A 75 -3.17 11.16 -8.25
N ILE A 76 -2.97 10.44 -7.17
CA ILE A 76 -2.97 10.98 -5.82
C ILE A 76 -1.54 11.05 -5.30
N ASP A 77 -1.16 12.21 -4.78
CA ASP A 77 0.10 12.39 -4.07
C ASP A 77 -0.12 12.09 -2.59
N ILE A 78 0.38 10.95 -2.15
CA ILE A 78 0.18 10.54 -0.76
C ILE A 78 0.94 11.40 0.25
N ARG A 79 1.98 12.14 -0.15
CA ARG A 79 2.64 13.11 0.74
C ARG A 79 1.67 14.15 1.23
N LEU A 80 0.89 14.70 0.33
CA LEU A 80 -0.08 15.72 0.67
C LEU A 80 -1.20 15.16 1.55
N ARG A 81 -1.58 13.91 1.29
CA ARG A 81 -2.60 13.24 2.09
C ARG A 81 -2.14 12.97 3.53
N ILE A 82 -0.88 12.74 3.76
CA ILE A 82 -0.33 12.53 5.11
C ILE A 82 0.18 13.82 5.74
N GLY A 83 -0.10 14.96 5.13
CA GLY A 83 0.25 16.27 5.68
C GLY A 83 1.71 16.67 5.49
N ARG A 84 2.42 16.04 4.56
CA ARG A 84 3.79 16.40 4.24
C ARG A 84 3.82 17.48 3.17
N PRO A 85 4.81 18.38 3.20
CA PRO A 85 4.88 19.43 2.18
C PRO A 85 5.17 18.83 0.81
N ASP A 86 4.65 19.51 -0.21
CA ASP A 86 4.91 19.20 -1.60
C ASP A 86 6.42 19.41 -1.86
N ALA A 87 7.12 18.33 -2.12
CA ALA A 87 8.50 18.44 -2.60
C ALA A 87 8.46 18.61 -4.10
N GLU A 88 9.39 19.43 -4.63
CA GLU A 88 9.54 19.55 -6.07
C GLU A 88 9.73 18.15 -6.65
N THR A 89 8.82 17.78 -7.53
CA THR A 89 8.89 16.48 -8.19
C THR A 89 10.12 16.49 -9.09
N ASP A 90 11.04 15.63 -8.76
CA ASP A 90 12.11 15.28 -9.67
C ASP A 90 11.50 14.79 -10.99
N SER A 91 12.25 14.90 -12.06
CA SER A 91 11.78 14.53 -13.40
C SER A 91 11.31 13.08 -13.56
N THR A 92 11.55 12.25 -12.55
CA THR A 92 11.16 10.84 -12.58
C THR A 92 9.91 10.63 -11.73
N VAL A 93 8.78 10.57 -12.40
CA VAL A 93 7.50 10.30 -11.75
C VAL A 93 7.28 8.79 -11.73
N CYS A 94 7.10 8.23 -10.55
CA CYS A 94 6.74 6.83 -10.39
C CYS A 94 5.31 6.73 -9.89
N ILE A 95 4.48 6.01 -10.62
CA ILE A 95 3.06 5.85 -10.31
C ILE A 95 2.75 4.38 -10.12
N ILE A 96 2.10 4.04 -9.01
CA ILE A 96 1.56 2.71 -8.80
C ILE A 96 0.07 2.78 -9.08
N VAL A 97 -0.39 2.05 -10.09
CA VAL A 97 -1.82 1.99 -10.44
C VAL A 97 -2.46 0.89 -9.61
N LEU A 98 -3.52 1.25 -8.91
CA LEU A 98 -4.28 0.35 -8.04
C LEU A 98 -5.70 0.19 -8.57
N ASP A 99 -6.23 -1.01 -8.43
CA ASP A 99 -7.65 -1.29 -8.65
C ASP A 99 -8.23 -1.70 -7.30
N ILE A 100 -9.11 -0.87 -6.77
CA ILE A 100 -9.73 -1.07 -5.46
C ILE A 100 -11.24 -1.20 -5.69
N GLU A 101 -11.72 -2.43 -5.63
CA GLU A 101 -13.15 -2.74 -5.83
C GLU A 101 -13.72 -2.17 -7.12
N GLY A 102 -12.96 -2.27 -8.20
CA GLY A 102 -13.37 -1.78 -9.52
C GLY A 102 -13.02 -0.32 -9.80
N THR A 103 -12.52 0.41 -8.82
CA THR A 103 -12.09 1.80 -8.99
C THR A 103 -10.58 1.84 -9.18
N GLN A 104 -10.13 2.41 -10.30
CA GLN A 104 -8.72 2.55 -10.58
C GLN A 104 -8.23 3.94 -10.20
N ILE A 105 -7.17 3.96 -9.41
CA ILE A 105 -6.45 5.18 -9.03
C ILE A 105 -4.96 4.93 -9.15
N GLY A 106 -4.20 6.00 -9.29
CA GLY A 106 -2.75 5.91 -9.24
C GLY A 106 -2.22 6.65 -8.02
N ILE A 107 -1.16 6.14 -7.41
CA ILE A 107 -0.47 6.85 -6.35
C ILE A 107 0.91 7.26 -6.83
N LEU A 108 1.25 8.52 -6.58
CA LEU A 108 2.56 9.08 -6.90
C LEU A 108 3.50 8.78 -5.74
N VAL A 109 4.59 8.11 -6.04
CA VAL A 109 5.57 7.70 -5.04
C VAL A 109 6.97 8.09 -5.48
N ASP A 110 7.92 8.12 -4.55
CA ASP A 110 9.31 8.47 -4.87
C ASP A 110 10.00 7.32 -5.60
N ARG A 111 9.87 6.11 -5.07
CA ARG A 111 10.43 4.91 -5.70
C ARG A 111 9.75 3.65 -5.16
N VAL A 112 9.69 2.65 -6.00
CA VAL A 112 9.23 1.31 -5.61
C VAL A 112 10.44 0.54 -5.09
N ALA A 113 10.26 -0.22 -4.02
CA ALA A 113 11.32 -1.01 -3.41
C ALA A 113 11.22 -2.48 -3.82
N GLN A 114 10.42 -3.26 -3.12
CA GLN A 114 10.36 -4.69 -3.37
C GLN A 114 9.03 -5.28 -2.91
N MET A 115 8.78 -6.51 -3.34
CA MET A 115 7.67 -7.30 -2.85
C MET A 115 8.09 -8.03 -1.59
N VAL A 116 7.26 -8.01 -0.56
CA VAL A 116 7.54 -8.72 0.70
C VAL A 116 6.34 -9.57 1.11
N ASP A 117 6.61 -10.65 1.81
CA ASP A 117 5.57 -11.49 2.40
C ASP A 117 5.29 -11.00 3.82
N ILE A 118 4.04 -10.71 4.11
CA ILE A 118 3.61 -10.14 5.39
C ILE A 118 2.60 -11.08 6.04
N ASP A 119 2.83 -11.38 7.30
CA ASP A 119 1.83 -12.04 8.14
C ASP A 119 0.90 -10.95 8.67
N GLU A 120 -0.30 -10.89 8.14
CA GLU A 120 -1.25 -9.82 8.48
C GLU A 120 -1.70 -9.87 9.94
N SER A 121 -1.52 -11.00 10.63
CA SER A 121 -1.78 -11.08 12.07
C SER A 121 -0.79 -10.26 12.90
N GLN A 122 0.37 -9.94 12.33
CA GLN A 122 1.42 -9.15 13.00
C GLN A 122 1.23 -7.65 12.81
N LEU A 123 0.27 -7.22 12.02
CA LEU A 123 0.02 -5.79 11.80
C LEU A 123 -0.53 -5.14 13.06
N SER A 124 0.12 -4.08 13.50
CA SER A 124 -0.37 -3.26 14.61
C SER A 124 -1.29 -2.19 14.06
N VAL A 125 -2.43 -1.99 14.73
CA VAL A 125 -3.34 -0.91 14.35
C VAL A 125 -2.65 0.42 14.62
N SER A 126 -2.75 1.34 13.66
CA SER A 126 -2.20 2.68 13.83
C SER A 126 -2.97 3.43 14.90
N LEU A 127 -2.26 3.89 15.93
CA LEU A 127 -2.84 4.73 16.98
C LEU A 127 -2.83 6.21 16.61
N VAL A 128 -2.26 6.55 15.46
CA VAL A 128 -2.21 7.93 14.99
C VAL A 128 -3.49 8.21 14.23
N SER A 129 -4.46 8.77 14.95
CA SER A 129 -5.82 8.98 14.44
C SER A 129 -5.92 9.94 13.27
N ASP A 130 -4.91 10.79 13.06
CA ASP A 130 -4.93 11.81 12.02
C ASP A 130 -4.38 11.31 10.67
N GLN A 131 -3.77 10.13 10.64
CA GLN A 131 -3.25 9.58 9.40
C GLN A 131 -4.29 8.64 8.76
N GLN A 132 -5.19 9.25 8.03
CA GLN A 132 -6.33 8.54 7.43
C GLN A 132 -5.93 7.51 6.37
N LEU A 133 -4.71 7.57 5.84
CA LEU A 133 -4.25 6.66 4.80
C LEU A 133 -3.50 5.44 5.34
N VAL A 134 -3.20 5.40 6.62
CA VAL A 134 -2.43 4.30 7.22
C VAL A 134 -3.35 3.47 8.09
N SER A 135 -3.55 2.20 7.73
CA SER A 135 -4.39 1.29 8.51
C SER A 135 -3.62 0.52 9.58
N GLY A 136 -2.31 0.43 9.43
CA GLY A 136 -1.49 -0.31 10.39
C GLY A 136 -0.02 -0.17 10.09
N MET A 137 0.80 -0.84 10.88
CA MET A 137 2.23 -0.84 10.70
C MET A 137 2.82 -2.17 11.13
N ILE A 138 3.98 -2.51 10.60
CA ILE A 138 4.72 -3.72 10.95
C ILE A 138 6.21 -3.45 10.82
N SER A 139 6.99 -4.03 11.74
CA SER A 139 8.45 -4.02 11.63
C SER A 139 8.90 -5.14 10.70
N LEU A 140 9.68 -4.79 9.70
CA LEU A 140 10.27 -5.77 8.81
C LEU A 140 11.52 -6.37 9.45
N GLU A 141 11.73 -7.67 9.24
CA GLU A 141 12.82 -8.41 9.88
C GLU A 141 14.21 -7.93 9.45
N ASP A 142 14.31 -7.39 8.25
CA ASP A 142 15.57 -6.96 7.64
C ASP A 142 15.99 -5.56 8.07
N GLY A 143 16.48 -5.42 9.30
CA GLY A 143 17.10 -4.18 9.75
C GLY A 143 16.21 -3.20 10.49
N GLY A 144 15.05 -3.62 10.92
CA GLY A 144 14.21 -2.82 11.82
C GLY A 144 13.43 -1.69 11.16
N ASN A 145 13.28 -1.70 9.85
CA ASN A 145 12.42 -0.72 9.16
C ASN A 145 10.96 -0.99 9.48
N THR A 146 10.23 0.08 9.77
CA THR A 146 8.78 -0.01 9.97
C THR A 146 8.09 0.29 8.66
N MET A 147 7.23 -0.63 8.23
CA MET A 147 6.39 -0.46 7.05
C MET A 147 5.02 0.06 7.47
N LEU A 148 4.58 1.14 6.85
CA LEU A 148 3.24 1.70 7.04
C LEU A 148 2.31 1.10 5.99
N VAL A 149 1.20 0.52 6.43
CA VAL A 149 0.25 -0.13 5.52
C VAL A 149 -0.75 0.90 5.00
N LEU A 150 -0.81 1.03 3.69
CA LEU A 150 -1.72 1.96 3.03
C LEU A 150 -3.16 1.44 3.12
N ASP A 151 -4.07 2.30 3.58
CA ASP A 151 -5.49 1.98 3.66
C ASP A 151 -6.17 2.33 2.33
N CYS A 152 -6.29 1.33 1.46
CA CYS A 152 -6.85 1.51 0.13
C CYS A 152 -8.33 1.86 0.17
N ALA A 153 -9.08 1.28 1.09
CA ALA A 153 -10.51 1.55 1.21
C ALA A 153 -10.78 3.03 1.54
N ARG A 154 -10.01 3.59 2.46
CA ARG A 154 -10.14 5.02 2.79
C ARG A 154 -9.71 5.92 1.65
N MET A 155 -8.71 5.48 0.88
CA MET A 155 -8.21 6.28 -0.21
C MET A 155 -9.28 6.55 -1.27
N ILE A 156 -10.07 5.53 -1.62
CA ILE A 156 -11.12 5.69 -2.61
C ILE A 156 -12.38 6.38 -2.07
N SER A 157 -12.65 6.27 -0.78
CA SER A 157 -13.85 6.89 -0.20
C SER A 157 -13.77 8.42 -0.15
N GLU A 158 -12.58 8.98 -0.27
CA GLU A 158 -12.34 10.42 -0.21
C GLU A 158 -11.98 11.04 -1.56
N VAL A 159 -11.95 10.24 -2.60
CA VAL A 159 -11.68 10.70 -3.97
C VAL A 159 -13.00 10.94 -4.77
#